data_234764c3db78d8b3e16c6e5c71d8db73
#
_entry.id   234764c3db78d8b3e16c6e5c71d8db73
#
_cell.length_a   1.000
_cell.length_b   1.000
_cell.length_c   1.000
_cell.angle_alpha   90.00
_cell.angle_beta   90.00
_cell.angle_gamma   90.00
#
_symmetry.space_group_name_H-M   'P 1'
#
loop_
_entity.id
_entity.type
_entity.pdbx_description
1 polymer ?
#
loop_
_entity_poly.entity_id
_entity_poly.type
_entity_poly.pdbx_seq_one_letter_code
_entity_poly.pdbx_strand_id
1 'polypeptide(L)'
;MRQLLFVLGELFISIRALNCPEGNDPNTQDHCIHMETTPMTWNDAEAFCVARGGHLTSVHNQYDNNAVRALGDSTTCKYYWTGGLCTDGKCTWTDGSAFDFTFWDKGQPDSKSCTSVYSGTGEWHTIDCNTKECFVCETPQAMTDCADWYKAGYKDSGVYRILLNGVSHNLYCDMGNGGGWTVFQSRVDGNESFWDRKWDEYKNGFNTDRMDKNSNFWLGLELVHQLSMKDPDVTLRIEMRGDRTPGSSTPNDYWYIEFTKFQIGSESTNYLLNNLYLDWKNIKGNASTGWYDFSYSVGAQFSTVDRINDPQPNCVTKYKLGGWWLRNCALSSLNGDYAITDPNNGYGMFWIVNGLDDIIHPRESVMMLRPTPK
;
A
#
# COMPACT_ATOMS: atom_id res chain seq x y z
N MET A 1 -58.01 11.18 -7.94
CA MET A 1 -56.67 11.81 -8.04
C MET A 1 -55.66 10.82 -7.47
N ARG A 2 -54.96 10.09 -8.35
CA ARG A 2 -53.90 9.17 -7.96
C ARG A 2 -52.59 9.90 -8.23
N GLN A 3 -51.81 10.16 -7.17
CA GLN A 3 -50.44 10.67 -7.29
C GLN A 3 -49.52 9.51 -7.71
N LEU A 4 -48.89 9.65 -8.89
CA LEU A 4 -47.77 8.83 -9.29
C LEU A 4 -46.53 9.32 -8.52
N LEU A 5 -45.98 8.48 -7.64
CA LEU A 5 -44.64 8.62 -7.13
C LEU A 5 -43.67 8.15 -8.20
N PHE A 6 -42.89 9.06 -8.79
CA PHE A 6 -41.66 8.72 -9.52
C PHE A 6 -40.57 8.45 -8.51
N VAL A 7 -40.17 7.20 -8.41
CA VAL A 7 -38.91 6.80 -7.76
C VAL A 7 -37.80 7.01 -8.79
N LEU A 8 -37.13 8.13 -8.69
CA LEU A 8 -35.83 8.35 -9.36
C LEU A 8 -34.79 7.49 -8.62
N GLY A 9 -34.38 6.39 -9.24
CA GLY A 9 -33.23 5.62 -8.81
C GLY A 9 -31.98 6.48 -8.96
N GLU A 10 -31.48 7.05 -7.88
CA GLU A 10 -30.16 7.65 -7.84
C GLU A 10 -29.13 6.55 -8.04
N LEU A 11 -28.54 6.52 -9.26
CA LEU A 11 -27.33 5.78 -9.52
C LEU A 11 -26.20 6.51 -8.77
N PHE A 12 -25.95 6.11 -7.52
CA PHE A 12 -24.72 6.51 -6.83
C PHE A 12 -23.55 5.85 -7.54
N ILE A 13 -23.02 6.52 -8.56
CA ILE A 13 -21.64 6.27 -8.99
C ILE A 13 -20.80 6.74 -7.80
N SER A 14 -20.32 5.76 -7.01
CA SER A 14 -19.32 6.02 -5.99
C SER A 14 -18.04 6.46 -6.74
N ILE A 15 -17.92 7.76 -6.95
CA ILE A 15 -16.65 8.37 -7.33
C ILE A 15 -15.74 8.07 -6.15
N ARG A 16 -14.82 7.12 -6.32
CA ARG A 16 -13.74 6.90 -5.34
C ARG A 16 -13.00 8.21 -5.25
N ALA A 17 -13.01 8.83 -4.07
CA ALA A 17 -12.15 9.96 -3.80
C ALA A 17 -10.71 9.48 -4.04
N LEU A 18 -10.05 9.99 -5.05
CA LEU A 18 -8.61 9.82 -5.27
C LEU A 18 -7.92 10.42 -4.04
N ASN A 19 -6.95 9.72 -3.47
CA ASN A 19 -6.18 10.21 -2.33
C ASN A 19 -5.14 11.22 -2.84
N CYS A 20 -5.61 12.40 -3.19
CA CYS A 20 -4.72 13.51 -3.50
C CYS A 20 -4.23 14.19 -2.22
N PRO A 21 -2.97 14.63 -2.14
CA PRO A 21 -2.51 15.49 -1.07
C PRO A 21 -3.41 16.72 -0.90
N GLU A 22 -3.50 17.25 0.31
CA GLU A 22 -4.35 18.40 0.61
C GLU A 22 -4.06 19.56 -0.35
N GLY A 23 -5.12 20.14 -0.96
CA GLY A 23 -5.00 21.20 -1.96
C GLY A 23 -4.81 20.75 -3.41
N ASN A 24 -4.90 19.44 -3.68
CA ASN A 24 -4.84 18.90 -5.04
C ASN A 24 -6.19 18.31 -5.44
N ASP A 25 -6.54 18.49 -6.70
CA ASP A 25 -7.74 17.88 -7.28
C ASP A 25 -7.39 16.64 -8.12
N PRO A 26 -8.24 15.61 -8.15
CA PRO A 26 -8.04 14.45 -9.01
C PRO A 26 -8.37 14.79 -10.47
N ASN A 27 -7.55 14.30 -11.41
CA ASN A 27 -7.93 14.18 -12.80
C ASN A 27 -8.50 12.78 -13.11
N THR A 28 -8.86 12.51 -14.37
CA THR A 28 -9.45 11.21 -14.78
C THR A 28 -8.42 10.09 -14.95
N GLN A 29 -7.12 10.40 -14.86
CA GLN A 29 -6.02 9.47 -15.15
C GLN A 29 -5.25 9.01 -13.88
N ASP A 30 -5.89 9.02 -12.73
CA ASP A 30 -5.28 8.66 -11.46
C ASP A 30 -4.06 9.54 -11.06
N HIS A 31 -4.04 10.80 -11.56
CA HIS A 31 -3.08 11.81 -11.15
C HIS A 31 -3.76 12.89 -10.30
N CYS A 32 -2.98 13.52 -9.45
CA CYS A 32 -3.40 14.67 -8.66
C CYS A 32 -2.87 15.93 -9.34
N ILE A 33 -3.74 16.87 -9.67
CA ILE A 33 -3.38 18.15 -10.28
C ILE A 33 -3.49 19.29 -9.26
N HIS A 34 -2.56 20.23 -9.33
CA HIS A 34 -2.49 21.37 -8.43
C HIS A 34 -2.10 22.64 -9.18
N MET A 35 -2.87 23.72 -8.97
CA MET A 35 -2.57 25.03 -9.54
C MET A 35 -1.61 25.83 -8.65
N GLU A 36 -0.49 26.25 -9.24
CA GLU A 36 0.44 27.19 -8.63
C GLU A 36 0.20 28.58 -9.20
N THR A 37 -0.12 29.53 -8.33
CA THR A 37 -0.50 30.90 -8.72
C THR A 37 0.68 31.88 -8.71
N THR A 38 1.86 31.47 -8.28
CA THR A 38 3.09 32.27 -8.39
C THR A 38 3.66 32.10 -9.80
N PRO A 39 3.67 33.16 -10.64
CA PRO A 39 4.06 33.00 -12.04
C PRO A 39 5.56 32.66 -12.19
N MET A 40 5.87 31.65 -12.99
CA MET A 40 7.23 31.20 -13.32
C MET A 40 7.40 31.04 -14.84
N THR A 41 8.65 31.03 -15.31
CA THR A 41 8.95 30.58 -16.67
C THR A 41 8.60 29.10 -16.80
N TRP A 42 8.34 28.63 -18.02
CA TRP A 42 7.95 27.24 -18.23
C TRP A 42 8.99 26.24 -17.67
N ASN A 43 10.28 26.50 -17.89
CA ASN A 43 11.36 25.65 -17.35
C ASN A 43 11.44 25.67 -15.82
N ASP A 44 11.25 26.83 -15.19
CA ASP A 44 11.24 26.93 -13.73
C ASP A 44 9.99 26.24 -13.14
N ALA A 45 8.84 26.33 -13.83
CA ALA A 45 7.61 25.66 -13.45
C ALA A 45 7.74 24.12 -13.53
N GLU A 46 8.32 23.60 -14.62
CA GLU A 46 8.62 22.16 -14.74
C GLU A 46 9.58 21.71 -13.62
N ALA A 47 10.68 22.45 -13.40
CA ALA A 47 11.62 22.12 -12.32
C ALA A 47 10.95 22.15 -10.94
N PHE A 48 10.00 23.07 -10.72
CA PHE A 48 9.22 23.14 -9.49
C PHE A 48 8.33 21.89 -9.30
N CYS A 49 7.64 21.44 -10.36
CA CYS A 49 6.81 20.23 -10.32
C CYS A 49 7.67 18.97 -10.11
N VAL A 50 8.82 18.87 -10.82
CA VAL A 50 9.77 17.74 -10.67
C VAL A 50 10.31 17.64 -9.25
N ALA A 51 10.63 18.78 -8.61
CA ALA A 51 11.08 18.80 -7.22
C ALA A 51 10.03 18.26 -6.23
N ARG A 52 8.75 18.22 -6.64
CA ARG A 52 7.62 17.66 -5.88
C ARG A 52 7.24 16.24 -6.31
N GLY A 53 8.01 15.63 -7.20
CA GLY A 53 7.82 14.25 -7.65
C GLY A 53 6.83 14.08 -8.78
N GLY A 54 6.51 15.16 -9.50
CA GLY A 54 5.62 15.16 -10.66
C GLY A 54 6.19 15.96 -11.85
N HIS A 55 5.31 16.42 -12.72
CA HIS A 55 5.62 17.22 -13.91
C HIS A 55 4.58 18.34 -14.05
N LEU A 56 4.78 19.26 -14.99
CA LEU A 56 3.69 20.07 -15.50
C LEU A 56 2.64 19.13 -16.13
N THR A 57 1.34 19.42 -15.91
CA THR A 57 0.27 18.48 -16.24
C THR A 57 0.19 18.16 -17.73
N SER A 58 -0.05 16.89 -18.05
CA SER A 58 -0.48 16.40 -19.35
C SER A 58 -2.02 16.37 -19.46
N VAL A 59 -2.55 16.36 -20.67
CA VAL A 59 -3.99 16.35 -20.93
C VAL A 59 -4.30 15.39 -22.08
N HIS A 60 -5.08 14.35 -21.82
CA HIS A 60 -5.29 13.24 -22.74
C HIS A 60 -6.73 13.08 -23.25
N ASN A 61 -7.66 13.85 -22.69
CA ASN A 61 -9.05 13.84 -23.08
C ASN A 61 -9.76 15.12 -22.62
N GLN A 62 -11.03 15.27 -23.05
CA GLN A 62 -11.83 16.46 -22.71
C GLN A 62 -12.12 16.58 -21.19
N TYR A 63 -12.18 15.48 -20.47
CA TYR A 63 -12.41 15.51 -19.00
C TYR A 63 -11.19 16.06 -18.27
N ASP A 64 -9.98 15.63 -18.64
CA ASP A 64 -8.73 16.17 -18.11
C ASP A 64 -8.63 17.66 -18.41
N ASN A 65 -8.93 18.06 -19.66
CA ASN A 65 -8.92 19.47 -20.05
C ASN A 65 -9.89 20.32 -19.21
N ASN A 66 -11.08 19.79 -18.94
CA ASN A 66 -12.07 20.45 -18.11
C ASN A 66 -11.62 20.54 -16.63
N ALA A 67 -10.98 19.49 -16.10
CA ALA A 67 -10.43 19.51 -14.76
C ALA A 67 -9.32 20.55 -14.60
N VAL A 68 -8.38 20.58 -15.55
CA VAL A 68 -7.31 21.59 -15.60
C VAL A 68 -7.88 23.01 -15.72
N ARG A 69 -8.88 23.21 -16.61
CA ARG A 69 -9.57 24.49 -16.75
C ARG A 69 -10.23 24.95 -15.44
N ALA A 70 -10.93 24.04 -14.75
CA ALA A 70 -11.66 24.35 -13.51
C ALA A 70 -10.75 24.86 -12.39
N LEU A 71 -9.48 24.43 -12.34
CA LEU A 71 -8.50 24.99 -11.39
C LEU A 71 -8.27 26.49 -11.64
N GLY A 72 -8.28 26.92 -12.90
CA GLY A 72 -8.11 28.33 -13.29
C GLY A 72 -9.29 29.21 -12.86
N ASP A 73 -10.52 28.67 -12.81
CA ASP A 73 -11.74 29.44 -12.51
C ASP A 73 -11.73 30.08 -11.11
N SER A 74 -10.99 29.49 -10.17
CA SER A 74 -10.86 29.99 -8.78
C SER A 74 -9.70 30.97 -8.57
N THR A 75 -8.96 31.29 -9.64
CA THR A 75 -7.73 32.10 -9.57
C THR A 75 -7.81 33.37 -10.42
N THR A 76 -6.83 34.26 -10.30
CA THR A 76 -6.64 35.42 -11.18
C THR A 76 -5.76 35.10 -12.39
N CYS A 77 -5.36 33.84 -12.56
CA CYS A 77 -4.49 33.39 -13.64
C CYS A 77 -5.28 33.36 -14.97
N LYS A 78 -4.87 34.17 -15.93
CA LYS A 78 -5.49 34.22 -17.25
C LYS A 78 -4.99 33.09 -18.15
N TYR A 79 -3.70 32.84 -18.09
CA TYR A 79 -3.01 31.73 -18.74
C TYR A 79 -2.22 30.96 -17.71
N TYR A 80 -2.03 29.67 -17.94
CA TYR A 80 -1.22 28.82 -17.09
C TYR A 80 -0.55 27.69 -17.87
N TRP A 81 0.69 27.39 -17.49
CA TRP A 81 1.49 26.37 -18.15
C TRP A 81 0.92 24.97 -17.94
N THR A 82 1.03 24.17 -18.97
CA THR A 82 0.96 22.71 -18.96
C THR A 82 2.27 22.12 -19.48
N GLY A 83 2.44 20.79 -19.39
CA GLY A 83 3.68 20.11 -19.76
C GLY A 83 3.94 19.96 -21.26
N GLY A 84 3.12 20.59 -22.10
CA GLY A 84 3.27 20.50 -23.53
C GLY A 84 4.44 21.33 -24.06
N LEU A 85 5.32 20.68 -24.84
CA LEU A 85 6.44 21.31 -25.55
C LEU A 85 6.34 20.97 -27.04
N CYS A 86 6.23 21.99 -27.88
CA CYS A 86 6.12 21.86 -29.32
C CYS A 86 7.42 22.30 -30.00
N THR A 87 7.99 21.44 -30.86
CA THR A 87 9.18 21.71 -31.66
C THR A 87 8.96 21.19 -33.05
N ASP A 88 9.14 22.04 -34.07
CA ASP A 88 8.98 21.71 -35.49
C ASP A 88 7.62 21.04 -35.81
N GLY A 89 6.54 21.52 -35.20
CA GLY A 89 5.18 21.03 -35.39
C GLY A 89 4.86 19.71 -34.73
N LYS A 90 5.76 19.17 -33.89
CA LYS A 90 5.53 18.01 -32.99
C LYS A 90 5.48 18.45 -31.57
N CYS A 91 4.45 18.03 -30.85
CA CYS A 91 4.32 18.31 -29.44
C CYS A 91 4.51 17.03 -28.63
N THR A 92 5.09 17.15 -27.44
CA THR A 92 5.29 16.08 -26.47
C THR A 92 4.92 16.61 -25.08
N TRP A 93 4.58 15.70 -24.18
CA TRP A 93 4.42 16.00 -22.77
C TRP A 93 5.74 15.78 -21.99
N THR A 94 6.00 16.56 -20.94
CA THR A 94 7.22 16.45 -20.11
C THR A 94 7.26 15.16 -19.31
N ASP A 95 6.12 14.59 -18.96
CA ASP A 95 5.99 13.31 -18.24
C ASP A 95 6.29 12.09 -19.13
N GLY A 96 6.48 12.29 -20.44
CA GLY A 96 6.74 11.24 -21.43
C GLY A 96 5.50 10.50 -21.91
N SER A 97 4.30 10.89 -21.48
CA SER A 97 3.05 10.32 -21.96
C SER A 97 2.77 10.65 -23.44
N ALA A 98 1.84 9.92 -24.04
CA ALA A 98 1.48 10.14 -25.44
C ALA A 98 0.80 11.50 -25.62
N PHE A 99 1.13 12.23 -26.69
CA PHE A 99 0.44 13.47 -27.09
C PHE A 99 -0.74 13.11 -28.00
N ASP A 100 -1.82 12.58 -27.44
CA ASP A 100 -2.92 11.92 -28.14
C ASP A 100 -4.23 12.72 -28.14
N PHE A 101 -4.27 13.84 -27.45
CA PHE A 101 -5.40 14.76 -27.38
C PHE A 101 -4.93 16.20 -27.62
N THR A 102 -5.78 17.03 -28.22
CA THR A 102 -5.50 18.46 -28.45
C THR A 102 -6.76 19.30 -28.31
N PHE A 103 -6.61 20.50 -27.78
CA PHE A 103 -7.69 21.49 -27.66
C PHE A 103 -7.19 22.91 -28.01
N TRP A 104 -6.54 23.02 -29.19
CA TRP A 104 -5.91 24.25 -29.65
C TRP A 104 -6.94 25.34 -30.00
N ASP A 105 -6.60 26.60 -29.65
CA ASP A 105 -7.29 27.77 -30.20
C ASP A 105 -7.01 27.90 -31.70
N LYS A 106 -7.83 28.71 -32.38
CA LYS A 106 -7.72 28.93 -33.82
C LYS A 106 -6.35 29.51 -34.20
N GLY A 107 -5.64 28.76 -35.03
CA GLY A 107 -4.30 29.15 -35.51
C GLY A 107 -3.15 28.71 -34.62
N GLN A 108 -3.45 27.89 -33.61
CA GLN A 108 -2.46 27.26 -32.74
C GLN A 108 -2.22 25.79 -33.17
N PRO A 109 -1.07 25.18 -32.85
CA PRO A 109 0.13 25.80 -32.33
C PRO A 109 0.83 26.72 -33.32
N ASP A 110 1.39 27.84 -32.87
CA ASP A 110 2.17 28.75 -33.70
C ASP A 110 3.69 28.43 -33.64
N SER A 111 4.55 29.41 -33.95
CA SER A 111 6.01 29.23 -33.88
C SER A 111 6.60 29.23 -32.50
N LYS A 112 5.80 29.39 -31.43
CA LYS A 112 6.22 29.29 -30.04
C LYS A 112 6.25 27.83 -29.59
N SER A 113 6.86 27.56 -28.44
CA SER A 113 7.14 26.17 -28.06
C SER A 113 6.36 25.69 -26.83
N CYS A 114 6.09 26.53 -25.83
CA CYS A 114 5.54 26.08 -24.56
C CYS A 114 4.01 26.22 -24.53
N THR A 115 3.32 25.15 -24.11
CA THR A 115 1.87 25.08 -24.10
C THR A 115 1.29 25.71 -22.86
N SER A 116 0.31 26.56 -23.07
CA SER A 116 -0.46 27.25 -22.03
C SER A 116 -1.94 27.07 -22.31
N VAL A 117 -2.75 27.03 -21.25
CA VAL A 117 -4.21 26.97 -21.31
C VAL A 117 -4.81 28.32 -20.96
N TYR A 118 -5.79 28.75 -21.72
CA TYR A 118 -6.57 29.94 -21.41
C TYR A 118 -7.71 29.59 -20.44
N SER A 119 -7.74 30.23 -19.28
CA SER A 119 -8.70 29.92 -18.21
C SER A 119 -10.18 30.06 -18.64
N GLY A 120 -10.48 31.02 -19.52
CA GLY A 120 -11.86 31.31 -19.93
C GLY A 120 -12.52 30.21 -20.75
N THR A 121 -11.79 29.58 -21.69
CA THR A 121 -12.34 28.55 -22.58
C THR A 121 -11.71 27.17 -22.42
N GLY A 122 -10.51 27.09 -21.82
CA GLY A 122 -9.71 25.87 -21.77
C GLY A 122 -8.94 25.58 -23.07
N GLU A 123 -8.97 26.52 -24.05
CA GLU A 123 -8.24 26.38 -25.31
C GLU A 123 -6.74 26.58 -25.08
N TRP A 124 -5.94 25.87 -25.88
CA TRP A 124 -4.48 25.84 -25.75
C TRP A 124 -3.81 26.81 -26.71
N HIS A 125 -2.76 27.44 -26.20
CA HIS A 125 -1.90 28.35 -26.95
C HIS A 125 -0.44 27.96 -26.78
N THR A 126 0.37 28.16 -27.79
CA THR A 126 1.82 28.15 -27.64
C THR A 126 2.30 29.56 -27.33
N ILE A 127 3.11 29.71 -26.26
CA ILE A 127 3.64 30.98 -25.77
C ILE A 127 5.17 30.87 -25.64
N ASP A 128 5.87 32.01 -25.62
CA ASP A 128 7.30 32.04 -25.34
C ASP A 128 7.59 31.47 -23.95
N CYS A 129 8.41 30.44 -23.89
CA CYS A 129 8.74 29.70 -22.64
C CYS A 129 9.35 30.58 -21.55
N ASN A 130 9.89 31.76 -21.88
CA ASN A 130 10.43 32.73 -20.92
C ASN A 130 9.35 33.64 -20.31
N THR A 131 8.11 33.60 -20.81
CA THR A 131 6.99 34.30 -20.20
C THR A 131 6.73 33.70 -18.83
N LYS A 132 6.32 34.54 -17.87
CA LYS A 132 5.96 34.07 -16.55
C LYS A 132 4.46 33.92 -16.44
N GLU A 133 3.99 32.69 -16.25
CA GLU A 133 2.58 32.34 -16.08
C GLU A 133 2.39 31.52 -14.81
N CYS A 134 1.17 31.46 -14.29
CA CYS A 134 0.74 30.42 -13.37
C CYS A 134 0.97 29.05 -14.03
N PHE A 135 0.88 27.97 -13.28
CA PHE A 135 1.08 26.64 -13.87
C PHE A 135 0.35 25.54 -13.09
N VAL A 136 0.11 24.43 -13.76
CA VAL A 136 -0.51 23.26 -13.15
C VAL A 136 0.52 22.13 -13.11
N CYS A 137 0.85 21.71 -11.90
CA CYS A 137 1.58 20.47 -11.67
C CYS A 137 0.64 19.29 -11.67
N GLU A 138 1.07 18.16 -12.19
CA GLU A 138 0.51 16.86 -11.89
C GLU A 138 1.50 16.04 -11.10
N THR A 139 1.00 15.27 -10.15
CA THR A 139 1.76 14.28 -9.42
C THR A 139 1.06 12.94 -9.53
N PRO A 140 1.81 11.83 -9.62
CA PRO A 140 1.18 10.52 -9.53
C PRO A 140 0.32 10.45 -8.27
N GLN A 141 -0.83 9.77 -8.35
CA GLN A 141 -1.61 9.47 -7.17
C GLN A 141 -0.71 8.89 -6.09
N ALA A 142 -0.89 9.35 -4.85
CA ALA A 142 -0.15 8.79 -3.73
C ALA A 142 -0.49 7.31 -3.57
N MET A 143 0.40 6.43 -4.02
CA MET A 143 0.28 5.00 -3.80
C MET A 143 0.51 4.73 -2.31
N THR A 144 -0.55 4.41 -1.59
CA THR A 144 -0.55 4.28 -0.13
C THR A 144 -0.42 2.84 0.35
N ASP A 145 -0.48 1.90 -0.57
CA ASP A 145 -0.21 0.47 -0.38
C ASP A 145 0.07 -0.24 -1.71
N CYS A 146 0.38 -1.53 -1.63
CA CYS A 146 0.59 -2.37 -2.81
C CYS A 146 -0.68 -2.59 -3.65
N ALA A 147 -1.87 -2.48 -3.05
CA ALA A 147 -3.12 -2.65 -3.79
C ALA A 147 -3.37 -1.47 -4.74
N ASP A 148 -2.90 -0.28 -4.41
CA ASP A 148 -2.97 0.88 -5.29
C ASP A 148 -2.10 0.65 -6.55
N TRP A 149 -0.87 0.16 -6.39
CA TRP A 149 0.00 -0.22 -7.49
C TRP A 149 -0.62 -1.31 -8.37
N TYR A 150 -1.22 -2.33 -7.73
CA TYR A 150 -1.89 -3.41 -8.47
C TYR A 150 -3.07 -2.91 -9.30
N LYS A 151 -3.88 -1.98 -8.75
CA LYS A 151 -5.00 -1.33 -9.45
C LYS A 151 -4.52 -0.46 -10.61
N ALA A 152 -3.38 0.22 -10.43
CA ALA A 152 -2.74 1.01 -11.49
C ALA A 152 -2.12 0.17 -12.62
N GLY A 153 -2.22 -1.17 -12.55
CA GLY A 153 -1.80 -2.06 -13.62
C GLY A 153 -0.45 -2.74 -13.42
N TYR A 154 0.27 -2.45 -12.36
CA TYR A 154 1.55 -3.10 -12.05
C TYR A 154 1.31 -4.51 -11.52
N LYS A 155 1.77 -5.53 -12.24
CA LYS A 155 1.49 -6.96 -11.98
C LYS A 155 2.70 -7.78 -11.55
N ASP A 156 3.89 -7.20 -11.60
CA ASP A 156 5.13 -7.86 -11.21
C ASP A 156 5.41 -7.64 -9.73
N SER A 157 5.72 -8.71 -8.99
CA SER A 157 6.11 -8.61 -7.58
C SER A 157 7.49 -7.95 -7.46
N GLY A 158 7.65 -7.04 -6.49
CA GLY A 158 8.88 -6.29 -6.31
C GLY A 158 8.75 -5.20 -5.25
N VAL A 159 9.80 -4.38 -5.12
CA VAL A 159 9.79 -3.25 -4.19
C VAL A 159 9.18 -2.03 -4.87
N TYR A 160 8.17 -1.46 -4.22
CA TYR A 160 7.43 -0.29 -4.70
C TYR A 160 7.47 0.84 -3.68
N ARG A 161 7.43 2.06 -4.19
CA ARG A 161 7.37 3.25 -3.35
C ARG A 161 5.94 3.46 -2.83
N ILE A 162 5.78 3.50 -1.53
CA ILE A 162 4.50 3.68 -0.82
C ILE A 162 4.59 4.96 0.02
N LEU A 163 3.56 5.79 -0.06
CA LEU A 163 3.46 7.02 0.74
C LEU A 163 2.52 6.79 1.92
N LEU A 164 3.06 6.82 3.14
CA LEU A 164 2.28 6.70 4.38
C LEU A 164 2.49 7.95 5.23
N ASN A 165 1.41 8.63 5.58
CA ASN A 165 1.43 9.86 6.39
C ASN A 165 2.45 10.92 5.89
N GLY A 166 2.58 11.06 4.57
CA GLY A 166 3.50 12.00 3.94
C GLY A 166 4.97 11.52 3.88
N VAL A 167 5.27 10.32 4.39
CA VAL A 167 6.61 9.72 4.36
C VAL A 167 6.67 8.62 3.32
N SER A 168 7.71 8.66 2.48
CA SER A 168 7.94 7.66 1.43
C SER A 168 8.71 6.45 1.97
N HIS A 169 8.17 5.26 1.72
CA HIS A 169 8.74 3.97 2.11
C HIS A 169 8.87 3.08 0.87
N ASN A 170 9.95 2.29 0.82
CA ASN A 170 10.08 1.23 -0.17
C ASN A 170 9.61 -0.08 0.46
N LEU A 171 8.50 -0.65 -0.03
CA LEU A 171 7.88 -1.86 0.52
C LEU A 171 7.81 -2.96 -0.53
N TYR A 172 7.99 -4.21 -0.10
CA TYR A 172 7.84 -5.35 -1.00
C TYR A 172 6.36 -5.67 -1.22
N CYS A 173 5.96 -5.66 -2.49
CA CYS A 173 4.61 -5.98 -2.93
C CYS A 173 4.59 -7.36 -3.61
N ASP A 174 3.76 -8.26 -3.11
CA ASP A 174 3.41 -9.50 -3.82
C ASP A 174 2.18 -9.24 -4.69
N MET A 175 2.36 -9.38 -6.00
CA MET A 175 1.32 -9.19 -7.01
C MET A 175 0.64 -10.49 -7.44
N GLY A 176 1.03 -11.63 -6.84
CA GLY A 176 0.34 -12.92 -6.96
C GLY A 176 -0.95 -12.99 -6.14
N ASN A 177 -1.66 -14.11 -6.21
CA ASN A 177 -2.84 -14.43 -5.40
C ASN A 177 -3.92 -13.33 -5.39
N GLY A 178 -4.23 -12.77 -6.56
CA GLY A 178 -5.16 -11.63 -6.69
C GLY A 178 -4.52 -10.26 -6.45
N GLY A 179 -3.23 -10.22 -6.17
CA GLY A 179 -2.32 -9.08 -6.20
C GLY A 179 -2.52 -8.01 -5.14
N GLY A 180 -1.55 -7.11 -5.09
CA GLY A 180 -1.60 -5.94 -4.25
C GLY A 180 -1.38 -6.21 -2.76
N TRP A 181 -0.62 -7.24 -2.42
CA TRP A 181 -0.29 -7.58 -1.05
C TRP A 181 0.97 -6.86 -0.59
N THR A 182 0.89 -6.13 0.50
CA THR A 182 2.06 -5.55 1.17
C THR A 182 2.61 -6.59 2.15
N VAL A 183 3.81 -7.10 1.87
CA VAL A 183 4.47 -8.11 2.71
C VAL A 183 5.15 -7.43 3.89
N PHE A 184 4.86 -7.87 5.11
CA PHE A 184 5.47 -7.32 6.31
C PHE A 184 6.30 -8.32 7.12
N GLN A 185 6.15 -9.61 6.86
CA GLN A 185 7.00 -10.67 7.41
C GLN A 185 7.33 -11.66 6.29
N SER A 186 8.57 -12.02 6.18
CA SER A 186 9.03 -13.10 5.31
C SER A 186 10.13 -13.88 6.00
N ARG A 187 9.97 -15.19 6.01
CA ARG A 187 10.99 -16.15 6.46
C ARG A 187 11.11 -17.27 5.44
N VAL A 188 12.26 -17.40 4.85
CA VAL A 188 12.56 -18.41 3.82
C VAL A 188 13.47 -19.51 4.33
N ASP A 189 14.18 -19.26 5.42
CA ASP A 189 15.09 -20.20 6.06
C ASP A 189 15.38 -19.81 7.52
N GLY A 190 16.32 -20.50 8.16
CA GLY A 190 16.76 -20.25 9.53
C GLY A 190 18.03 -19.43 9.66
N ASN A 191 18.52 -18.78 8.60
CA ASN A 191 19.78 -18.03 8.64
C ASN A 191 19.68 -16.74 9.46
N GLU A 192 18.47 -16.20 9.62
CA GLU A 192 18.21 -15.02 10.43
C GLU A 192 17.42 -15.36 11.69
N SER A 193 17.89 -14.87 12.82
CA SER A 193 17.16 -15.00 14.08
C SER A 193 16.08 -13.93 14.21
N PHE A 194 14.86 -14.38 14.49
CA PHE A 194 13.73 -13.50 14.77
C PHE A 194 13.39 -13.51 16.27
N TRP A 195 13.51 -14.64 16.93
CA TRP A 195 12.98 -14.85 18.27
C TRP A 195 13.63 -13.98 19.36
N ASP A 196 14.89 -13.60 19.18
CA ASP A 196 15.69 -12.82 20.14
C ASP A 196 15.87 -11.35 19.76
N ARG A 197 15.15 -10.88 18.72
CA ARG A 197 15.10 -9.48 18.34
C ARG A 197 14.41 -8.64 19.40
N LYS A 198 14.95 -7.43 19.62
CA LYS A 198 14.46 -6.49 20.63
C LYS A 198 13.27 -5.67 20.14
N TRP A 199 12.63 -4.98 21.09
CA TRP A 199 11.48 -4.12 20.82
C TRP A 199 11.73 -3.11 19.71
N ASP A 200 12.84 -2.37 19.78
CA ASP A 200 13.16 -1.35 18.78
C ASP A 200 13.38 -1.93 17.38
N GLU A 201 13.91 -3.15 17.28
CA GLU A 201 14.05 -3.85 16.00
C GLU A 201 12.69 -4.27 15.46
N TYR A 202 11.81 -4.80 16.30
CA TYR A 202 10.44 -5.13 15.90
C TYR A 202 9.60 -3.90 15.57
N LYS A 203 9.80 -2.79 16.29
CA LYS A 203 9.14 -1.53 16.03
C LYS A 203 9.52 -0.95 14.66
N ASN A 204 10.82 -0.85 14.38
CA ASN A 204 11.34 -0.13 13.21
C ASN A 204 11.57 -1.02 11.98
N GLY A 205 11.56 -2.35 12.14
CA GLY A 205 11.88 -3.32 11.12
C GLY A 205 13.35 -3.74 11.10
N PHE A 206 13.61 -4.88 10.48
CA PHE A 206 14.96 -5.40 10.26
C PHE A 206 15.06 -6.13 8.91
N ASN A 207 16.26 -6.12 8.32
CA ASN A 207 16.56 -6.66 6.98
C ASN A 207 15.70 -6.05 5.86
N THR A 208 15.28 -4.80 6.01
CA THR A 208 14.40 -4.10 5.06
C THR A 208 15.14 -3.46 3.89
N ASP A 209 16.45 -3.53 3.88
CA ASP A 209 17.30 -3.04 2.79
C ASP A 209 17.31 -3.94 1.54
N ARG A 210 16.87 -5.20 1.69
CA ARG A 210 16.87 -6.24 0.64
C ARG A 210 15.59 -7.06 0.63
N MET A 211 14.45 -6.40 0.64
CA MET A 211 13.16 -7.09 0.62
C MET A 211 12.89 -7.69 -0.76
N ASP A 212 12.77 -9.00 -0.82
CA ASP A 212 12.32 -9.78 -1.96
C ASP A 212 11.67 -11.11 -1.50
N LYS A 213 11.22 -11.91 -2.46
CA LYS A 213 10.58 -13.22 -2.17
C LYS A 213 11.50 -14.26 -1.56
N ASN A 214 12.83 -14.05 -1.58
CA ASN A 214 13.84 -15.00 -1.12
C ASN A 214 14.58 -14.48 0.13
N SER A 215 14.12 -13.41 0.75
CA SER A 215 14.79 -12.78 1.89
C SER A 215 14.00 -12.93 3.18
N ASN A 216 14.73 -12.98 4.30
CA ASN A 216 14.16 -12.95 5.64
C ASN A 216 14.07 -11.49 6.08
N PHE A 217 12.87 -10.97 6.35
CA PHE A 217 12.68 -9.60 6.84
C PHE A 217 11.43 -9.43 7.69
N TRP A 218 11.44 -8.39 8.48
CA TRP A 218 10.31 -7.85 9.23
C TRP A 218 10.19 -6.35 8.95
N LEU A 219 9.02 -5.91 8.49
CA LEU A 219 8.80 -4.53 8.02
C LEU A 219 8.83 -3.48 9.14
N GLY A 220 8.44 -3.87 10.34
CA GLY A 220 8.29 -2.99 11.48
C GLY A 220 6.83 -2.77 11.89
N LEU A 221 6.57 -2.87 13.20
CA LEU A 221 5.21 -2.72 13.77
C LEU A 221 4.62 -1.34 13.54
N GLU A 222 5.46 -0.30 13.46
CA GLU A 222 4.97 1.06 13.19
C GLU A 222 4.34 1.17 11.80
N LEU A 223 4.97 0.61 10.77
CA LEU A 223 4.40 0.58 9.42
C LEU A 223 3.21 -0.37 9.32
N VAL A 224 3.26 -1.53 10.01
CA VAL A 224 2.13 -2.47 10.05
C VAL A 224 0.91 -1.82 10.73
N HIS A 225 1.11 -1.06 11.81
CA HIS A 225 0.05 -0.28 12.45
C HIS A 225 -0.59 0.69 11.45
N GLN A 226 0.20 1.55 10.80
CA GLN A 226 -0.29 2.53 9.84
C GLN A 226 -1.07 1.86 8.70
N LEU A 227 -0.53 0.80 8.11
CA LEU A 227 -1.17 0.04 7.03
C LEU A 227 -2.46 -0.65 7.48
N SER A 228 -2.51 -1.21 8.69
CA SER A 228 -3.68 -1.90 9.22
C SER A 228 -4.81 -0.94 9.65
N MET A 229 -4.49 0.34 9.88
CA MET A 229 -5.45 1.36 10.29
C MET A 229 -5.89 2.26 9.15
N LYS A 230 -5.24 2.19 7.99
CA LYS A 230 -5.51 3.04 6.82
C LYS A 230 -6.90 2.82 6.24
N ASP A 231 -7.36 1.59 6.20
CA ASP A 231 -8.66 1.20 5.68
C ASP A 231 -9.55 0.62 6.79
N PRO A 232 -10.88 0.74 6.70
CA PRO A 232 -11.80 0.22 7.72
C PRO A 232 -11.82 -1.31 7.78
N ASP A 233 -11.38 -1.98 6.72
CA ASP A 233 -11.30 -3.44 6.63
C ASP A 233 -10.05 -3.83 5.85
N VAL A 234 -9.09 -4.45 6.56
CA VAL A 234 -7.82 -4.93 6.02
C VAL A 234 -7.77 -6.44 6.16
N THR A 235 -7.45 -7.13 5.07
CA THR A 235 -7.22 -8.57 5.07
C THR A 235 -5.76 -8.86 5.38
N LEU A 236 -5.52 -9.69 6.39
CA LEU A 236 -4.24 -10.36 6.65
C LEU A 236 -4.26 -11.71 5.96
N ARG A 237 -3.24 -12.00 5.15
CA ARG A 237 -2.98 -13.33 4.59
C ARG A 237 -1.67 -13.86 5.16
N ILE A 238 -1.72 -15.10 5.61
CA ILE A 238 -0.57 -15.85 6.12
C ILE A 238 -0.38 -17.06 5.22
N GLU A 239 0.84 -17.25 4.76
CA GLU A 239 1.24 -18.42 3.96
C GLU A 239 2.39 -19.15 4.66
N MET A 240 2.37 -20.47 4.57
CA MET A 240 3.40 -21.35 5.13
C MET A 240 3.72 -22.47 4.15
N ARG A 241 4.99 -22.86 4.09
CA ARG A 241 5.46 -23.95 3.24
C ARG A 241 6.37 -24.92 3.99
N GLY A 242 6.13 -26.20 3.77
CA GLY A 242 6.92 -27.30 4.28
C GLY A 242 6.87 -27.44 5.78
N ASP A 243 6.82 -28.67 6.26
CA ASP A 243 6.92 -28.98 7.67
C ASP A 243 8.28 -29.59 7.97
N ARG A 244 9.07 -28.95 8.85
CA ARG A 244 10.41 -29.36 9.26
C ARG A 244 10.41 -30.37 10.41
N THR A 245 9.25 -30.75 10.92
CA THR A 245 9.13 -31.76 11.97
C THR A 245 9.79 -33.06 11.52
N PRO A 246 10.73 -33.64 12.29
CA PRO A 246 11.37 -34.89 11.94
C PRO A 246 10.35 -36.01 11.70
N GLY A 247 10.37 -36.60 10.50
CA GLY A 247 9.43 -37.66 10.13
C GLY A 247 8.05 -37.18 9.69
N SER A 248 7.88 -35.88 9.46
CA SER A 248 6.62 -35.31 8.97
C SER A 248 6.14 -36.00 7.69
N SER A 249 4.84 -36.23 7.60
CA SER A 249 4.17 -36.71 6.38
C SER A 249 3.92 -35.59 5.35
N THR A 250 4.15 -34.32 5.72
CA THR A 250 3.83 -33.12 4.94
C THR A 250 5.03 -32.20 4.74
N PRO A 251 6.23 -32.71 4.38
CA PRO A 251 7.48 -31.92 4.36
C PRO A 251 7.50 -30.83 3.28
N ASN A 252 6.57 -30.87 2.31
CA ASN A 252 6.52 -29.92 1.19
C ASN A 252 5.13 -29.30 1.00
N ASP A 253 4.22 -29.52 1.90
CA ASP A 253 2.85 -29.02 1.79
C ASP A 253 2.81 -27.49 1.91
N TYR A 254 1.71 -26.94 1.44
CA TYR A 254 1.43 -25.52 1.45
C TYR A 254 0.15 -25.24 2.22
N TRP A 255 0.24 -24.32 3.16
CA TRP A 255 -0.90 -23.83 3.93
C TRP A 255 -1.04 -22.34 3.77
N TYR A 256 -2.29 -21.87 3.76
CA TYR A 256 -2.57 -20.46 3.88
C TYR A 256 -3.89 -20.21 4.61
N ILE A 257 -4.07 -19.00 5.10
CA ILE A 257 -5.30 -18.53 5.72
C ILE A 257 -5.43 -17.03 5.53
N GLU A 258 -6.68 -16.56 5.35
CA GLU A 258 -7.00 -15.13 5.30
C GLU A 258 -7.94 -14.76 6.45
N PHE A 259 -7.58 -13.68 7.13
CA PHE A 259 -8.38 -13.03 8.16
C PHE A 259 -8.76 -11.63 7.68
N THR A 260 -10.01 -11.22 7.90
CA THR A 260 -10.44 -9.84 7.67
C THR A 260 -10.36 -9.01 8.95
N LYS A 261 -10.53 -7.69 8.82
CA LYS A 261 -10.50 -6.73 9.93
C LYS A 261 -9.21 -6.76 10.75
N PHE A 262 -8.08 -7.07 10.12
CA PHE A 262 -6.80 -7.05 10.81
C PHE A 262 -6.43 -5.63 11.22
N GLN A 263 -6.24 -5.43 12.52
CA GLN A 263 -5.85 -4.13 13.09
C GLN A 263 -4.95 -4.31 14.29
N ILE A 264 -3.84 -3.58 14.32
CA ILE A 264 -3.00 -3.46 15.50
C ILE A 264 -2.98 -2.03 16.02
N GLY A 265 -2.92 -1.86 17.35
CA GLY A 265 -2.79 -0.58 17.99
C GLY A 265 -1.43 0.08 17.75
N SER A 266 -1.25 1.30 18.22
CA SER A 266 0.04 2.01 18.21
C SER A 266 0.98 1.51 19.30
N GLU A 267 2.22 2.01 19.32
CA GLU A 267 3.19 1.69 20.38
C GLU A 267 2.69 2.01 21.78
N SER A 268 1.85 3.06 21.95
CA SER A 268 1.27 3.41 23.26
C SER A 268 0.38 2.32 23.85
N THR A 269 -0.12 1.42 23.00
CA THR A 269 -0.90 0.23 23.40
C THR A 269 -0.07 -1.06 23.34
N ASN A 270 1.26 -0.96 23.21
CA ASN A 270 2.15 -2.11 22.96
C ASN A 270 1.76 -2.88 21.70
N TYR A 271 1.35 -2.18 20.62
CA TYR A 271 0.87 -2.78 19.36
C TYR A 271 -0.17 -3.89 19.58
N LEU A 272 -1.13 -3.63 20.46
CA LEU A 272 -2.23 -4.55 20.78
C LEU A 272 -2.88 -5.09 19.51
N LEU A 273 -3.06 -6.39 19.38
CA LEU A 273 -3.88 -6.97 18.30
C LEU A 273 -5.36 -6.66 18.58
N ASN A 274 -5.83 -5.54 18.04
CA ASN A 274 -7.17 -5.01 18.35
C ASN A 274 -8.26 -5.87 17.77
N ASN A 275 -8.05 -6.32 16.52
CA ASN A 275 -9.07 -7.04 15.78
C ASN A 275 -8.44 -8.01 14.76
N LEU A 276 -9.08 -9.15 14.60
CA LEU A 276 -8.77 -10.17 13.60
C LEU A 276 -10.01 -11.08 13.48
N TYR A 277 -10.61 -11.15 12.31
CA TYR A 277 -11.83 -11.91 12.12
C TYR A 277 -11.65 -13.02 11.08
N LEU A 278 -12.01 -14.24 11.47
CA LEU A 278 -12.09 -15.38 10.56
C LEU A 278 -13.57 -15.68 10.26
N ASP A 279 -13.95 -15.68 8.99
CA ASP A 279 -15.28 -16.13 8.58
C ASP A 279 -15.35 -17.67 8.58
N TRP A 280 -15.80 -18.21 9.71
CA TRP A 280 -15.92 -19.67 9.90
C TRP A 280 -16.85 -20.37 8.91
N LYS A 281 -17.72 -19.64 8.23
CA LYS A 281 -18.61 -20.20 7.22
C LYS A 281 -17.97 -20.26 5.84
N ASN A 282 -17.00 -19.38 5.59
CA ASN A 282 -16.32 -19.24 4.31
C ASN A 282 -14.81 -19.08 4.53
N ILE A 283 -14.18 -20.02 5.23
CA ILE A 283 -12.74 -20.00 5.49
C ILE A 283 -12.00 -19.96 4.16
N LYS A 284 -11.17 -18.95 3.96
CA LYS A 284 -10.24 -18.90 2.85
C LYS A 284 -8.91 -19.48 3.28
N GLY A 285 -8.62 -20.68 2.82
CA GLY A 285 -7.39 -21.39 3.12
C GLY A 285 -7.59 -22.74 3.76
N ASN A 286 -6.47 -23.37 4.12
CA ASN A 286 -6.38 -24.71 4.70
C ASN A 286 -5.51 -24.75 5.97
N ALA A 287 -5.09 -23.59 6.48
CA ALA A 287 -4.20 -23.51 7.64
C ALA A 287 -4.96 -23.51 8.98
N SER A 288 -6.27 -23.55 8.98
CA SER A 288 -7.10 -23.77 10.18
C SER A 288 -8.37 -24.53 9.80
N THR A 289 -8.73 -25.52 10.58
CA THR A 289 -9.98 -26.27 10.45
C THR A 289 -10.84 -26.20 11.73
N GLY A 290 -10.43 -25.38 12.70
CA GLY A 290 -11.11 -25.26 13.99
C GLY A 290 -10.67 -23.99 14.75
N TRP A 291 -11.06 -23.87 15.99
CA TRP A 291 -10.84 -22.69 16.84
C TRP A 291 -9.37 -22.42 17.26
N TYR A 292 -8.42 -23.17 16.68
CA TYR A 292 -7.00 -23.12 17.05
C TYR A 292 -6.22 -22.42 15.95
N ASP A 293 -6.20 -21.08 15.99
CA ASP A 293 -5.47 -20.26 15.02
C ASP A 293 -5.02 -18.92 15.64
N PHE A 294 -4.47 -18.05 14.81
CA PHE A 294 -3.94 -16.75 15.23
C PHE A 294 -5.00 -15.84 15.86
N SER A 295 -6.30 -16.03 15.59
CA SER A 295 -7.37 -15.24 16.22
C SER A 295 -7.44 -15.37 17.74
N TYR A 296 -6.87 -16.45 18.31
CA TYR A 296 -6.69 -16.61 19.76
C TYR A 296 -5.88 -15.45 20.37
N SER A 297 -4.97 -14.86 19.60
CA SER A 297 -4.12 -13.74 20.04
C SER A 297 -4.84 -12.37 20.05
N VAL A 298 -6.10 -12.28 19.65
CA VAL A 298 -6.88 -11.03 19.73
C VAL A 298 -6.95 -10.55 21.19
N GLY A 299 -6.62 -9.28 21.40
CA GLY A 299 -6.50 -8.68 22.74
C GLY A 299 -5.14 -8.87 23.40
N ALA A 300 -4.19 -9.53 22.75
CA ALA A 300 -2.83 -9.64 23.23
C ALA A 300 -1.98 -8.43 22.82
N GLN A 301 -1.12 -7.99 23.72
CA GLN A 301 -0.06 -7.03 23.43
C GLN A 301 1.14 -7.73 22.80
N PHE A 302 1.90 -7.03 21.96
CA PHE A 302 3.11 -7.58 21.39
C PHE A 302 4.20 -7.72 22.47
N SER A 303 4.95 -8.82 22.43
CA SER A 303 6.02 -9.12 23.39
C SER A 303 7.31 -9.43 22.66
N THR A 304 8.43 -8.96 23.19
CA THR A 304 9.80 -9.25 22.73
C THR A 304 10.66 -9.72 23.91
N VAL A 305 11.89 -10.15 23.64
CA VAL A 305 12.82 -10.65 24.70
C VAL A 305 13.15 -9.61 25.75
N ASP A 306 13.13 -8.32 25.41
CA ASP A 306 13.44 -7.21 26.29
C ASP A 306 12.19 -6.43 26.77
N ARG A 307 11.00 -6.75 26.24
CA ARG A 307 9.71 -6.14 26.65
C ARG A 307 8.61 -7.20 26.64
N ILE A 308 8.45 -7.87 27.76
CA ILE A 308 7.48 -8.96 27.89
C ILE A 308 6.16 -8.40 28.43
N ASN A 309 5.13 -8.39 27.59
CA ASN A 309 3.78 -7.94 27.92
C ASN A 309 2.81 -9.12 28.17
N ASP A 310 3.27 -10.37 27.93
CA ASP A 310 2.51 -11.59 28.24
C ASP A 310 2.59 -11.90 29.73
N PRO A 311 1.50 -12.32 30.38
CA PRO A 311 1.50 -12.70 31.79
C PRO A 311 2.38 -13.93 32.12
N GLN A 312 2.78 -14.71 31.07
CA GLN A 312 3.64 -15.87 31.21
C GLN A 312 5.00 -15.65 30.53
N PRO A 313 6.04 -15.16 31.23
CA PRO A 313 7.34 -14.85 30.64
C PRO A 313 8.02 -16.03 29.95
N ASN A 314 7.72 -17.26 30.36
CA ASN A 314 8.25 -18.47 29.73
C ASN A 314 7.89 -18.60 28.25
N CYS A 315 6.82 -17.95 27.79
CA CYS A 315 6.43 -17.91 26.38
C CYS A 315 7.56 -17.35 25.51
N VAL A 316 8.23 -16.30 25.98
CA VAL A 316 9.38 -15.71 25.29
C VAL A 316 10.68 -16.42 25.66
N THR A 317 10.97 -16.59 26.95
CA THR A 317 12.31 -17.00 27.40
C THR A 317 12.58 -18.49 27.25
N LYS A 318 11.60 -19.35 27.55
CA LYS A 318 11.75 -20.81 27.50
C LYS A 318 11.28 -21.39 26.16
N TYR A 319 10.09 -21.00 25.70
CA TYR A 319 9.51 -21.54 24.46
C TYR A 319 9.98 -20.80 23.22
N LYS A 320 10.72 -19.68 23.38
CA LYS A 320 11.36 -18.91 22.32
C LYS A 320 10.38 -18.53 21.19
N LEU A 321 9.20 -18.06 21.55
CA LEU A 321 8.15 -17.72 20.59
C LEU A 321 8.41 -16.39 19.87
N GLY A 322 9.48 -15.66 20.24
CA GLY A 322 9.91 -14.46 19.54
C GLY A 322 9.09 -13.22 19.81
N GLY A 323 9.17 -12.26 18.92
CA GLY A 323 8.33 -11.09 18.87
C GLY A 323 6.96 -11.48 18.32
N TRP A 324 5.97 -11.60 19.19
CA TRP A 324 4.65 -12.07 18.83
C TRP A 324 3.56 -11.53 19.77
N TRP A 325 2.29 -11.64 19.36
CA TRP A 325 1.11 -11.35 20.17
C TRP A 325 0.80 -12.55 21.05
N LEU A 326 1.44 -12.61 22.22
CA LEU A 326 1.37 -13.73 23.15
C LEU A 326 0.22 -13.58 24.14
N ARG A 327 -0.50 -14.67 24.37
CA ARG A 327 -1.62 -14.77 25.30
C ARG A 327 -1.56 -16.11 26.05
N ASN A 328 -0.60 -16.26 26.96
CA ASN A 328 -0.35 -17.42 27.84
C ASN A 328 -0.22 -18.79 27.10
N CYS A 329 0.50 -19.03 26.19
CA CYS A 329 1.38 -18.45 25.24
C CYS A 329 0.65 -18.04 23.93
N ALA A 330 0.61 -18.98 22.94
CA ALA A 330 -0.01 -18.75 21.64
C ALA A 330 -0.34 -20.10 20.97
N LEU A 331 -1.24 -20.07 19.99
CA LEU A 331 -1.55 -21.22 19.13
C LEU A 331 -0.75 -21.18 17.82
N SER A 332 0.07 -20.15 17.67
CA SER A 332 0.99 -19.98 16.55
C SER A 332 2.07 -18.97 16.91
N SER A 333 3.25 -19.15 16.36
CA SER A 333 4.30 -18.12 16.35
C SER A 333 5.18 -18.29 15.12
N LEU A 334 5.13 -17.36 14.18
CA LEU A 334 5.94 -17.41 12.98
C LEU A 334 7.26 -16.65 13.10
N ASN A 335 7.45 -15.91 14.21
CA ASN A 335 8.70 -15.23 14.55
C ASN A 335 9.56 -15.99 15.57
N GLY A 336 9.11 -17.18 16.01
CA GLY A 336 9.84 -18.00 16.96
C GLY A 336 11.18 -18.54 16.45
N ASP A 337 11.90 -19.19 17.36
CA ASP A 337 13.18 -19.86 17.05
C ASP A 337 12.98 -20.89 15.92
N TYR A 338 13.86 -20.85 14.94
CA TYR A 338 13.80 -21.79 13.81
C TYR A 338 14.21 -23.22 14.21
N ALA A 339 14.95 -23.39 15.30
CA ALA A 339 15.32 -24.71 15.79
C ALA A 339 14.08 -25.49 16.30
N ILE A 340 13.98 -26.76 15.96
CA ILE A 340 12.94 -27.66 16.48
C ILE A 340 13.53 -28.45 17.65
N THR A 341 13.31 -27.98 18.88
CA THR A 341 13.80 -28.67 20.09
C THR A 341 12.73 -29.52 20.76
N ASP A 342 11.47 -29.23 20.49
CA ASP A 342 10.31 -29.96 21.01
C ASP A 342 9.19 -30.01 19.93
N PRO A 343 9.21 -31.02 19.07
CA PRO A 343 8.28 -31.07 17.91
C PRO A 343 6.82 -31.33 18.31
N ASN A 344 6.54 -31.75 19.52
CA ASN A 344 5.18 -32.06 19.98
C ASN A 344 4.55 -30.90 20.78
N ASN A 345 5.29 -29.85 20.98
CA ASN A 345 4.83 -28.67 21.72
C ASN A 345 5.03 -27.40 20.90
N GLY A 346 4.26 -26.35 21.20
CA GLY A 346 4.43 -25.02 20.62
C GLY A 346 5.73 -24.36 21.05
N TYR A 347 6.85 -24.78 20.46
CA TYR A 347 8.18 -24.21 20.67
C TYR A 347 8.68 -23.53 19.38
N GLY A 348 9.27 -22.36 19.53
CA GLY A 348 9.87 -21.63 18.42
C GLY A 348 8.88 -21.28 17.33
N MET A 349 9.27 -21.47 16.07
CA MET A 349 8.43 -21.21 14.93
C MET A 349 7.49 -22.40 14.67
N PHE A 350 6.21 -22.23 14.93
CA PHE A 350 5.19 -23.26 14.78
C PHE A 350 3.82 -22.69 14.38
N TRP A 351 2.93 -23.59 13.92
CA TRP A 351 1.53 -23.32 13.64
C TRP A 351 0.68 -24.56 13.96
N ILE A 352 -0.52 -24.36 14.52
CA ILE A 352 -1.49 -25.44 14.76
C ILE A 352 -2.49 -25.45 13.62
N VAL A 353 -2.58 -26.57 12.89
CA VAL A 353 -3.44 -26.70 11.69
C VAL A 353 -4.84 -27.20 12.05
N ASN A 354 -4.96 -28.37 12.71
CA ASN A 354 -6.22 -29.09 12.90
C ASN A 354 -6.52 -29.40 14.38
N GLY A 355 -6.00 -28.63 15.31
CA GLY A 355 -6.13 -28.87 16.74
C GLY A 355 -4.77 -29.15 17.38
N LEU A 356 -4.75 -29.32 18.69
CA LEU A 356 -3.50 -29.35 19.47
C LEU A 356 -2.53 -30.48 19.12
N ASP A 357 -3.02 -31.52 18.46
CA ASP A 357 -2.20 -32.68 18.05
C ASP A 357 -1.61 -32.55 16.64
N ASP A 358 -1.92 -31.47 15.92
CA ASP A 358 -1.48 -31.26 14.55
C ASP A 358 -0.66 -29.96 14.43
N ILE A 359 0.54 -30.01 15.00
CA ILE A 359 1.50 -28.90 15.01
C ILE A 359 2.46 -29.07 13.84
N ILE A 360 2.60 -28.04 13.01
CA ILE A 360 3.63 -27.96 11.98
C ILE A 360 4.70 -26.95 12.38
N HIS A 361 5.93 -27.19 11.92
CA HIS A 361 7.06 -26.27 12.03
C HIS A 361 7.44 -25.79 10.63
N PRO A 362 6.81 -24.70 10.14
CA PRO A 362 6.98 -24.27 8.76
C PRO A 362 8.44 -24.02 8.40
N ARG A 363 8.86 -24.42 7.19
CA ARG A 363 10.15 -24.05 6.63
C ARG A 363 10.17 -22.60 6.20
N GLU A 364 9.05 -22.15 5.62
CA GLU A 364 8.88 -20.79 5.13
C GLU A 364 7.57 -20.22 5.66
N SER A 365 7.56 -18.91 5.92
CA SER A 365 6.33 -18.18 6.22
C SER A 365 6.36 -16.81 5.59
N VAL A 366 5.18 -16.33 5.19
CA VAL A 366 4.95 -14.97 4.71
C VAL A 366 3.69 -14.43 5.35
N MET A 367 3.77 -13.21 5.89
CA MET A 367 2.59 -12.47 6.36
C MET A 367 2.45 -11.20 5.53
N MET A 368 1.27 -10.99 4.99
CA MET A 368 1.01 -9.86 4.09
C MET A 368 -0.41 -9.33 4.29
N LEU A 369 -0.60 -8.07 3.97
CA LEU A 369 -1.88 -7.39 4.15
C LEU A 369 -2.27 -6.57 2.91
N ARG A 370 -3.57 -6.36 2.75
CA ARG A 370 -4.15 -5.43 1.78
C ARG A 370 -5.54 -4.98 2.22
N PRO A 371 -6.07 -3.86 1.69
CA PRO A 371 -7.49 -3.54 1.84
C PRO A 371 -8.36 -4.71 1.39
N THR A 372 -9.39 -5.04 2.17
CA THR A 372 -10.32 -6.12 1.81
C THR A 372 -11.09 -5.73 0.54
N PRO A 373 -11.04 -6.53 -0.53
CA PRO A 373 -11.84 -6.28 -1.73
C PRO A 373 -13.33 -6.23 -1.39
N LYS A 374 -14.02 -5.20 -1.88
CA LYS A 374 -15.47 -5.01 -1.70
C LYS A 374 -16.27 -5.92 -2.62
#